data_0dcc27491be44cf15c98fde7d389e5eb
#
_entry.id   0dcc27491be44cf15c98fde7d389e5eb
#
_cell.length_a   1.000
_cell.length_b   1.000
_cell.length_c   1.000
_cell.angle_alpha   90.00
_cell.angle_beta   90.00
_cell.angle_gamma   90.00
#
_symmetry.space_group_name_H-M   'P 1'
#
loop_
_entity.id
_entity.type
_entity.pdbx_description
1 polymer ?
#
loop_
_entity_poly.entity_id
_entity_poly.type
_entity_poly.pdbx_seq_one_letter_code
_entity_poly.pdbx_strand_id
1 'polypeptide(L)'
;MNEAKEFNEAVEEKTDGVKEVLDSIDDNNVDSDLEYEFPAGYYDKENGKLIKDFEIREMTGADEEALAGVAKKNKGAKIINKALERCLVRIGNMTEKSVGGIDAWGKIIQSLCVPDQDFAIAQIQKVSVEDEIESSHVCPECGQKIRTFFKLDELEVEPYRGETEQVELFELPRGYKDKKGVLHKSGVIRLPNGLDREIVLPVAKTNLSKGTTLMLTRLCTFDDGYPMTESVLREISLKDRRYLENLNKEMLSFGIDLSVDVECNNCGSVFKGSINSLSFQ
;
A
#
# COMPACT_ATOMS: atom_id res chain seq x y z
N MET A 1 49.88 -30.44 10.74
CA MET A 1 48.83 -31.22 10.03
C MET A 1 47.66 -31.62 10.94
N ASN A 2 47.83 -31.61 12.26
CA ASN A 2 46.73 -31.86 13.25
C ASN A 2 45.82 -30.65 13.50
N GLU A 3 46.39 -29.45 13.63
CA GLU A 3 45.58 -28.24 13.96
C GLU A 3 44.54 -27.87 12.90
N ALA A 4 44.82 -28.14 11.60
CA ALA A 4 43.85 -27.88 10.54
C ALA A 4 42.68 -28.90 10.51
N LYS A 5 42.92 -30.13 11.04
CA LYS A 5 41.83 -31.11 11.20
C LYS A 5 40.94 -30.80 12.36
N GLU A 6 41.48 -30.42 13.52
CA GLU A 6 40.73 -30.02 14.69
C GLU A 6 39.89 -28.75 14.42
N PHE A 7 40.40 -27.81 13.63
CA PHE A 7 39.62 -26.61 13.25
C PHE A 7 38.45 -26.95 12.32
N ASN A 8 38.63 -27.84 11.34
CA ASN A 8 37.56 -28.26 10.44
C ASN A 8 36.48 -29.08 11.16
N GLU A 9 36.87 -30.00 12.07
CA GLU A 9 35.91 -30.75 12.90
C GLU A 9 35.07 -29.81 13.81
N ALA A 10 35.69 -28.79 14.38
CA ALA A 10 34.99 -27.81 15.21
C ALA A 10 34.05 -26.87 14.40
N VAL A 11 34.35 -26.65 13.10
CA VAL A 11 33.47 -25.88 12.19
C VAL A 11 32.28 -26.73 11.72
N GLU A 12 32.51 -28.03 11.44
CA GLU A 12 31.44 -28.98 11.08
C GLU A 12 30.46 -29.21 12.24
N GLU A 13 30.94 -29.39 13.47
CA GLU A 13 30.10 -29.55 14.66
C GLU A 13 29.23 -28.29 14.93
N LYS A 14 29.77 -27.08 14.71
CA LYS A 14 28.99 -25.84 14.81
C LYS A 14 27.96 -25.67 13.71
N THR A 15 28.25 -26.09 12.48
CA THR A 15 27.32 -26.05 11.35
C THR A 15 26.17 -27.03 11.49
N ASP A 16 26.41 -28.21 12.04
CA ASP A 16 25.37 -29.21 12.31
C ASP A 16 24.47 -28.77 13.47
N GLY A 17 25.02 -28.18 14.53
CA GLY A 17 24.23 -27.60 15.62
C GLY A 17 23.36 -26.42 15.18
N VAL A 18 23.82 -25.59 14.23
CA VAL A 18 23.03 -24.51 13.64
C VAL A 18 21.91 -25.06 12.74
N LYS A 19 22.15 -26.15 12.01
CA LYS A 19 21.08 -26.81 11.23
C LYS A 19 20.01 -27.45 12.11
N GLU A 20 20.38 -28.14 13.19
CA GLU A 20 19.41 -28.69 14.15
C GLU A 20 18.56 -27.59 14.81
N VAL A 21 19.13 -26.44 15.12
CA VAL A 21 18.40 -25.29 15.66
C VAL A 21 17.48 -24.66 14.60
N LEU A 22 17.91 -24.58 13.34
CA LEU A 22 17.09 -24.07 12.24
C LEU A 22 15.93 -25.03 11.88
N ASP A 23 16.15 -26.34 11.94
CA ASP A 23 15.11 -27.34 11.69
C ASP A 23 14.13 -27.51 12.89
N SER A 24 14.50 -27.03 14.08
CA SER A 24 13.66 -27.03 15.28
C SER A 24 12.86 -25.74 15.49
N ILE A 25 13.05 -24.72 14.66
CA ILE A 25 12.16 -23.57 14.62
C ILE A 25 10.87 -24.03 13.93
N ASP A 26 9.94 -24.47 14.77
CA ASP A 26 8.59 -24.84 14.33
C ASP A 26 7.92 -23.58 13.78
N ASP A 27 7.72 -23.51 12.47
CA ASP A 27 7.04 -22.42 11.76
C ASP A 27 5.54 -22.27 12.20
N ASN A 28 5.11 -23.07 13.19
CA ASN A 28 3.72 -23.15 13.63
C ASN A 28 3.41 -22.41 14.94
N ASN A 29 4.34 -21.67 15.51
CA ASN A 29 4.01 -20.82 16.65
C ASN A 29 3.64 -19.40 16.18
N VAL A 30 2.58 -19.31 15.35
CA VAL A 30 1.97 -18.03 14.99
C VAL A 30 1.04 -17.65 16.14
N ASP A 31 1.34 -16.55 16.80
CA ASP A 31 0.51 -15.96 17.85
C ASP A 31 -0.86 -15.63 17.22
N SER A 32 -1.95 -16.19 17.77
CA SER A 32 -3.32 -16.00 17.30
C SER A 32 -3.78 -14.53 17.31
N ASP A 33 -2.98 -13.62 17.86
CA ASP A 33 -3.26 -12.20 18.00
C ASP A 33 -2.85 -11.35 16.77
N LEU A 34 -2.32 -11.98 15.70
CA LEU A 34 -1.87 -11.28 14.47
C LEU A 34 -2.83 -11.44 13.29
N GLU A 35 -4.09 -11.82 13.57
CA GLU A 35 -5.18 -11.89 12.60
C GLU A 35 -5.99 -10.59 12.59
N TYR A 36 -6.27 -10.09 11.38
CA TYR A 36 -6.97 -8.82 11.16
C TYR A 36 -7.96 -8.93 10.01
N GLU A 37 -8.80 -7.91 9.86
CA GLU A 37 -9.68 -7.76 8.71
C GLU A 37 -9.33 -6.48 7.92
N PHE A 38 -9.16 -6.62 6.60
CA PHE A 38 -9.00 -5.46 5.70
C PHE A 38 -10.25 -4.58 5.72
N PRO A 39 -10.12 -3.25 5.63
CA PRO A 39 -11.26 -2.34 5.46
C PRO A 39 -12.14 -2.66 4.25
N ALA A 40 -11.56 -2.96 3.09
CA ALA A 40 -12.28 -3.38 1.89
C ALA A 40 -12.18 -4.89 1.66
N GLY A 41 -10.98 -5.44 1.60
CA GLY A 41 -10.70 -6.85 1.32
C GLY A 41 -10.16 -7.10 -0.09
N TYR A 42 -9.51 -8.24 -0.26
CA TYR A 42 -9.05 -8.73 -1.56
C TYR A 42 -10.23 -9.23 -2.39
N TYR A 43 -10.43 -8.68 -3.60
CA TYR A 43 -11.46 -9.18 -4.50
C TYR A 43 -10.97 -10.39 -5.30
N ASP A 44 -11.46 -11.56 -4.94
CA ASP A 44 -11.23 -12.80 -5.68
C ASP A 44 -12.17 -12.84 -6.91
N LYS A 45 -11.59 -12.54 -8.07
CA LYS A 45 -12.34 -12.49 -9.34
C LYS A 45 -12.90 -13.83 -9.79
N GLU A 46 -12.25 -14.93 -9.39
CA GLU A 46 -12.68 -16.28 -9.80
C GLU A 46 -13.94 -16.69 -9.05
N ASN A 47 -14.04 -16.32 -7.78
CA ASN A 47 -15.17 -16.69 -6.91
C ASN A 47 -16.16 -15.53 -6.69
N GLY A 48 -15.88 -14.33 -7.18
CA GLY A 48 -16.72 -13.14 -7.03
C GLY A 48 -16.91 -12.73 -5.57
N LYS A 49 -15.89 -12.89 -4.72
CA LYS A 49 -15.96 -12.64 -3.28
C LYS A 49 -14.87 -11.68 -2.80
N LEU A 50 -15.21 -10.89 -1.79
CA LEU A 50 -14.23 -10.17 -0.98
C LEU A 50 -13.73 -11.07 0.15
N ILE A 51 -12.42 -11.17 0.26
CA ILE A 51 -11.71 -11.87 1.33
C ILE A 51 -11.11 -10.80 2.22
N LYS A 52 -11.60 -10.71 3.47
CA LYS A 52 -11.18 -9.66 4.39
C LYS A 52 -10.15 -10.12 5.40
N ASP A 53 -10.26 -11.36 5.85
CA ASP A 53 -9.36 -11.90 6.87
C ASP A 53 -7.94 -12.06 6.32
N PHE A 54 -6.98 -11.58 7.09
CA PHE A 54 -5.56 -11.71 6.80
C PHE A 54 -4.75 -11.87 8.07
N GLU A 55 -3.57 -12.42 7.94
CA GLU A 55 -2.63 -12.66 9.02
C GLU A 55 -1.27 -12.08 8.67
N ILE A 56 -0.63 -11.46 9.65
CA ILE A 56 0.70 -10.90 9.52
C ILE A 56 1.66 -11.59 10.50
N ARG A 57 2.93 -11.35 10.30
CA ARG A 57 3.98 -11.62 11.27
C ARG A 57 4.81 -10.38 11.55
N GLU A 58 5.49 -10.39 12.65
CA GLU A 58 6.50 -9.38 12.96
C GLU A 58 7.61 -9.35 11.90
N MET A 59 8.16 -8.15 11.71
CA MET A 59 9.31 -7.93 10.83
C MET A 59 10.61 -8.36 11.55
N THR A 60 11.46 -9.04 10.82
CA THR A 60 12.79 -9.46 11.29
C THR A 60 13.90 -8.55 10.74
N GLY A 61 15.11 -8.63 11.30
CA GLY A 61 16.27 -7.93 10.74
C GLY A 61 16.56 -8.28 9.28
N ALA A 62 16.26 -9.51 8.85
CA ALA A 62 16.38 -9.90 7.43
C ALA A 62 15.35 -9.21 6.52
N ASP A 63 14.17 -8.86 7.06
CA ASP A 63 13.18 -8.08 6.36
C ASP A 63 13.64 -6.63 6.22
N GLU A 64 14.17 -6.04 7.31
CA GLU A 64 14.74 -4.69 7.31
C GLU A 64 15.86 -4.55 6.26
N GLU A 65 16.80 -5.51 6.22
CA GLU A 65 17.87 -5.52 5.21
C GLU A 65 17.33 -5.57 3.77
N ALA A 66 16.29 -6.39 3.54
CA ALA A 66 15.63 -6.48 2.23
C ALA A 66 14.96 -5.15 1.83
N LEU A 67 14.29 -4.48 2.77
CA LEU A 67 13.67 -3.17 2.56
C LEU A 67 14.71 -2.09 2.30
N ALA A 68 15.82 -2.06 3.06
CA ALA A 68 16.92 -1.13 2.85
C ALA A 68 17.54 -1.26 1.44
N GLY A 69 17.60 -2.48 0.90
CA GLY A 69 18.02 -2.75 -0.48
C GLY A 69 17.11 -2.11 -1.53
N VAL A 70 15.80 -2.04 -1.27
CA VAL A 70 14.82 -1.36 -2.13
C VAL A 70 14.87 0.15 -1.96
N ALA A 71 15.03 0.64 -0.73
CA ALA A 71 15.08 2.06 -0.38
C ALA A 71 16.23 2.79 -1.10
N LYS A 72 17.42 2.19 -1.14
CA LYS A 72 18.62 2.73 -1.86
C LYS A 72 18.36 3.05 -3.33
N LYS A 73 17.35 2.44 -3.95
CA LYS A 73 16.96 2.66 -5.35
C LYS A 73 15.91 3.77 -5.50
N ASN A 74 15.61 4.53 -4.46
CA ASN A 74 14.62 5.63 -4.42
C ASN A 74 13.19 5.22 -4.83
N LYS A 75 12.77 4.02 -4.46
CA LYS A 75 11.50 3.41 -4.87
C LYS A 75 10.53 3.26 -3.69
N GLY A 76 10.17 4.38 -3.04
CA GLY A 76 9.36 4.37 -1.82
C GLY A 76 8.08 3.51 -1.88
N ALA A 77 7.32 3.54 -2.99
CA ALA A 77 6.13 2.69 -3.13
C ALA A 77 6.45 1.18 -3.21
N LYS A 78 7.65 0.81 -3.70
CA LYS A 78 8.11 -0.58 -3.71
C LYS A 78 8.43 -1.12 -2.32
N ILE A 79 8.78 -0.24 -1.39
CA ILE A 79 9.04 -0.64 0.00
C ILE A 79 7.77 -1.19 0.63
N ILE A 80 6.62 -0.53 0.42
CA ILE A 80 5.33 -0.98 0.94
C ILE A 80 4.98 -2.36 0.39
N ASN A 81 5.00 -2.53 -0.94
CA ASN A 81 4.71 -3.84 -1.55
C ASN A 81 5.68 -4.92 -1.05
N LYS A 82 6.97 -4.57 -0.86
CA LYS A 82 7.97 -5.54 -0.38
C LYS A 82 7.79 -5.89 1.10
N ALA A 83 7.43 -4.93 1.94
CA ALA A 83 7.13 -5.20 3.35
C ALA A 83 5.90 -6.11 3.48
N LEU A 84 4.82 -5.82 2.74
CA LEU A 84 3.64 -6.68 2.70
C LEU A 84 3.95 -8.08 2.17
N GLU A 85 4.73 -8.20 1.08
CA GLU A 85 5.12 -9.49 0.50
C GLU A 85 5.85 -10.39 1.52
N ARG A 86 6.61 -9.77 2.43
CA ARG A 86 7.39 -10.50 3.43
C ARG A 86 6.65 -10.76 4.74
N CYS A 87 5.78 -9.86 5.15
CA CYS A 87 5.16 -9.91 6.48
C CYS A 87 3.69 -10.31 6.47
N LEU A 88 3.01 -10.31 5.31
CA LEU A 88 1.70 -10.91 5.15
C LEU A 88 1.85 -12.44 5.01
N VAL A 89 1.28 -13.18 5.96
CA VAL A 89 1.37 -14.65 6.03
C VAL A 89 0.29 -15.30 5.18
N ARG A 90 -0.95 -14.80 5.27
CA ARG A 90 -2.10 -15.27 4.51
C ARG A 90 -3.14 -14.18 4.23
N ILE A 91 -3.95 -14.39 3.23
CA ILE A 91 -5.19 -13.66 2.93
C ILE A 91 -6.27 -14.71 2.70
N GLY A 92 -7.24 -14.82 3.61
CA GLY A 92 -8.16 -15.96 3.62
C GLY A 92 -7.38 -17.27 3.71
N ASN A 93 -7.61 -18.14 2.74
CA ASN A 93 -6.88 -19.40 2.61
C ASN A 93 -5.65 -19.34 1.69
N MET A 94 -5.33 -18.14 1.15
CA MET A 94 -4.19 -17.96 0.26
C MET A 94 -2.92 -17.68 1.06
N THR A 95 -1.88 -18.44 0.77
CA THR A 95 -0.52 -18.25 1.28
C THR A 95 0.45 -18.25 0.09
N GLU A 96 1.68 -17.77 0.28
CA GLU A 96 2.71 -17.82 -0.76
C GLU A 96 2.83 -19.21 -1.40
N LYS A 97 2.84 -20.27 -0.57
CA LYS A 97 2.93 -21.67 -1.05
C LYS A 97 1.71 -22.08 -1.86
N SER A 98 0.50 -21.73 -1.40
CA SER A 98 -0.76 -22.16 -2.04
C SER A 98 -1.01 -21.50 -3.39
N VAL A 99 -0.49 -20.29 -3.61
CA VAL A 99 -0.67 -19.54 -4.87
C VAL A 99 0.44 -19.76 -5.89
N GLY A 100 1.46 -20.58 -5.57
CA GLY A 100 2.52 -20.96 -6.50
C GLY A 100 3.83 -20.18 -6.35
N GLY A 101 4.08 -19.60 -5.18
CA GLY A 101 5.35 -18.99 -4.79
C GLY A 101 5.35 -17.47 -4.82
N ILE A 102 6.54 -16.89 -4.52
CA ILE A 102 6.74 -15.47 -4.23
C ILE A 102 6.28 -14.52 -5.35
N ASP A 103 6.47 -14.89 -6.62
CA ASP A 103 6.06 -14.04 -7.75
C ASP A 103 4.54 -13.93 -7.87
N ALA A 104 3.81 -15.02 -7.62
CA ALA A 104 2.35 -15.01 -7.63
C ALA A 104 1.82 -14.27 -6.40
N TRP A 105 2.41 -14.50 -5.23
CA TRP A 105 2.10 -13.79 -3.99
C TRP A 105 2.30 -12.28 -4.14
N GLY A 106 3.45 -11.84 -4.69
CA GLY A 106 3.72 -10.44 -4.96
C GLY A 106 2.68 -9.77 -5.87
N LYS A 107 2.11 -10.49 -6.85
CA LYS A 107 1.01 -9.96 -7.68
C LYS A 107 -0.29 -9.79 -6.89
N ILE A 108 -0.61 -10.71 -5.99
CA ILE A 108 -1.76 -10.59 -5.08
C ILE A 108 -1.58 -9.36 -4.19
N ILE A 109 -0.43 -9.20 -3.56
CA ILE A 109 -0.09 -8.04 -2.73
C ILE A 109 -0.23 -6.73 -3.53
N GLN A 110 0.32 -6.68 -4.74
CA GLN A 110 0.20 -5.50 -5.61
C GLN A 110 -1.23 -5.20 -6.05
N SER A 111 -2.12 -6.19 -6.06
CA SER A 111 -3.53 -6.02 -6.44
C SER A 111 -4.42 -5.54 -5.28
N LEU A 112 -3.98 -5.63 -4.03
CA LEU A 112 -4.69 -5.04 -2.89
C LEU A 112 -4.87 -3.54 -3.10
N CYS A 113 -6.06 -3.02 -2.76
CA CYS A 113 -6.30 -1.59 -2.84
C CYS A 113 -5.41 -0.82 -1.86
N VAL A 114 -5.14 0.45 -2.20
CA VAL A 114 -4.22 1.28 -1.42
C VAL A 114 -4.62 1.41 0.05
N PRO A 115 -5.89 1.63 0.42
CA PRO A 115 -6.30 1.70 1.83
C PRO A 115 -6.06 0.39 2.61
N ASP A 116 -6.28 -0.77 1.99
CA ASP A 116 -6.01 -2.06 2.65
C ASP A 116 -4.51 -2.28 2.86
N GLN A 117 -3.67 -1.87 1.89
CA GLN A 117 -2.23 -1.91 2.04
C GLN A 117 -1.75 -0.98 3.18
N ASP A 118 -2.30 0.23 3.27
CA ASP A 118 -1.94 1.19 4.32
C ASP A 118 -2.36 0.66 5.70
N PHE A 119 -3.54 0.05 5.80
CA PHE A 119 -3.99 -0.60 7.02
C PHE A 119 -3.06 -1.76 7.43
N ALA A 120 -2.75 -2.68 6.52
CA ALA A 120 -1.88 -3.81 6.81
C ALA A 120 -0.45 -3.37 7.21
N ILE A 121 0.11 -2.34 6.55
CA ILE A 121 1.41 -1.77 6.92
C ILE A 121 1.38 -1.16 8.33
N ALA A 122 0.29 -0.48 8.70
CA ALA A 122 0.12 0.06 10.05
C ALA A 122 0.14 -1.06 11.10
N GLN A 123 -0.57 -2.17 10.85
CA GLN A 123 -0.56 -3.31 11.76
C GLN A 123 0.84 -3.96 11.85
N ILE A 124 1.53 -4.17 10.72
CA ILE A 124 2.91 -4.71 10.71
C ILE A 124 3.86 -3.78 11.50
N GLN A 125 3.74 -2.47 11.33
CA GLN A 125 4.57 -1.51 12.07
C GLN A 125 4.31 -1.60 13.58
N LYS A 126 3.04 -1.63 13.98
CA LYS A 126 2.63 -1.73 15.37
C LYS A 126 3.23 -2.96 16.07
N VAL A 127 3.16 -4.14 15.44
CA VAL A 127 3.67 -5.38 16.05
C VAL A 127 5.19 -5.52 15.96
N SER A 128 5.85 -4.85 14.99
CA SER A 128 7.29 -5.03 14.72
C SER A 128 8.19 -4.03 15.41
N VAL A 129 7.72 -2.80 15.63
CA VAL A 129 8.58 -1.71 16.17
C VAL A 129 7.91 -1.08 17.39
N GLU A 130 6.97 -0.18 17.15
CA GLU A 130 6.25 0.56 18.19
C GLU A 130 4.89 1.01 17.65
N ASP A 131 3.94 1.19 18.56
CA ASP A 131 2.62 1.74 18.27
C ASP A 131 2.67 3.26 17.97
N GLU A 132 3.78 3.93 18.30
CA GLU A 132 3.94 5.38 18.16
C GLU A 132 4.68 5.74 16.86
N ILE A 133 4.09 6.64 16.06
CA ILE A 133 4.67 7.14 14.82
C ILE A 133 5.10 8.59 15.00
N GLU A 134 6.37 8.90 14.67
CA GLU A 134 6.83 10.28 14.51
C GLU A 134 6.41 10.83 13.14
N SER A 135 5.75 11.98 13.12
CA SER A 135 5.44 12.71 11.90
C SER A 135 5.95 14.14 11.95
N SER A 136 6.46 14.63 10.82
CA SER A 136 7.00 15.98 10.69
C SER A 136 6.11 16.84 9.81
N HIS A 137 5.70 17.99 10.32
CA HIS A 137 4.81 18.93 9.67
C HIS A 137 5.47 20.33 9.54
N VAL A 138 4.99 21.12 8.59
CA VAL A 138 5.37 22.53 8.46
C VAL A 138 4.12 23.37 8.69
N CYS A 139 4.18 24.25 9.68
CA CYS A 139 3.06 25.15 9.96
C CYS A 139 2.78 26.07 8.76
N PRO A 140 1.55 26.11 8.24
CA PRO A 140 1.20 26.95 7.10
C PRO A 140 1.28 28.46 7.41
N GLU A 141 1.11 28.85 8.69
CA GLU A 141 1.08 30.25 9.11
C GLU A 141 2.49 30.82 9.34
N CYS A 142 3.38 30.10 10.03
CA CYS A 142 4.68 30.64 10.42
C CYS A 142 5.89 29.89 9.84
N GLY A 143 5.66 28.81 9.11
CA GLY A 143 6.75 28.02 8.49
C GLY A 143 7.57 27.17 9.48
N GLN A 144 7.21 27.12 10.77
CA GLN A 144 7.91 26.32 11.77
C GLN A 144 7.75 24.82 11.46
N LYS A 145 8.86 24.08 11.55
CA LYS A 145 8.84 22.62 11.52
C LYS A 145 8.43 22.09 12.88
N ILE A 146 7.46 21.19 12.89
CA ILE A 146 6.85 20.59 14.09
C ILE A 146 7.02 19.08 13.98
N ARG A 147 7.43 18.43 15.05
CA ARG A 147 7.40 16.98 15.20
C ARG A 147 6.27 16.61 16.14
N THR A 148 5.47 15.66 15.74
CA THR A 148 4.36 15.14 16.54
C THR A 148 4.43 13.62 16.55
N PHE A 149 3.92 13.04 17.62
CA PHE A 149 3.86 11.60 17.82
C PHE A 149 2.40 11.20 17.89
N PHE A 150 2.04 10.13 17.21
CA PHE A 150 0.68 9.61 17.13
C PHE A 150 0.71 8.11 17.37
N LYS A 151 -0.28 7.61 18.12
CA LYS A 151 -0.45 6.17 18.29
C LYS A 151 -1.31 5.61 17.18
N LEU A 152 -0.86 4.48 16.60
CA LEU A 152 -1.59 3.79 15.55
C LEU A 152 -2.98 3.32 16.01
N ASP A 153 -3.10 2.92 17.27
CA ASP A 153 -4.37 2.49 17.87
C ASP A 153 -5.40 3.62 18.04
N GLU A 154 -4.96 4.88 18.04
CA GLU A 154 -5.85 6.05 18.16
C GLU A 154 -6.38 6.51 16.79
N LEU A 155 -5.86 5.96 15.67
CA LEU A 155 -6.31 6.34 14.33
C LEU A 155 -7.62 5.63 13.99
N GLU A 156 -8.59 6.40 13.51
CA GLU A 156 -9.88 5.87 13.09
C GLU A 156 -9.74 5.05 11.81
N VAL A 157 -10.50 3.96 11.72
CA VAL A 157 -10.54 3.10 10.53
C VAL A 157 -11.97 3.06 10.01
N GLU A 158 -12.21 3.70 8.87
CA GLU A 158 -13.49 3.68 8.20
C GLU A 158 -13.63 2.43 7.32
N PRO A 159 -14.73 1.66 7.44
CA PRO A 159 -14.96 0.50 6.60
C PRO A 159 -15.34 0.90 5.17
N TYR A 160 -14.96 0.10 4.21
CA TYR A 160 -15.42 0.26 2.82
C TYR A 160 -16.91 0.00 2.71
N ARG A 161 -17.64 0.93 2.08
CA ARG A 161 -19.10 0.89 1.92
C ARG A 161 -19.56 0.54 0.52
N GLY A 162 -18.61 0.35 -0.41
CA GLY A 162 -18.90 0.02 -1.80
C GLY A 162 -19.23 -1.46 -2.00
N GLU A 163 -19.55 -1.77 -3.25
CA GLU A 163 -19.85 -3.13 -3.69
C GLU A 163 -18.60 -4.01 -3.83
N THR A 164 -18.81 -5.29 -4.12
CA THR A 164 -17.79 -6.33 -4.16
C THR A 164 -16.67 -6.03 -5.16
N GLU A 165 -16.99 -5.49 -6.33
CA GLU A 165 -16.00 -5.26 -7.41
C GLU A 165 -15.07 -4.07 -7.17
N GLN A 166 -15.31 -3.27 -6.12
CA GLN A 166 -14.48 -2.10 -5.80
C GLN A 166 -14.37 -1.10 -6.97
N VAL A 167 -15.46 -0.93 -7.70
CA VAL A 167 -15.60 -0.02 -8.84
C VAL A 167 -16.80 0.89 -8.67
N GLU A 168 -16.72 2.09 -9.26
CA GLU A 168 -17.83 3.04 -9.34
C GLU A 168 -18.08 3.42 -10.79
N LEU A 169 -19.36 3.69 -11.12
CA LEU A 169 -19.75 4.18 -12.43
C LEU A 169 -19.50 5.69 -12.50
N PHE A 170 -19.05 6.16 -13.65
CA PHE A 170 -18.97 7.60 -13.90
C PHE A 170 -19.71 8.00 -15.18
N GLU A 171 -20.21 9.23 -15.20
CA GLU A 171 -20.69 9.89 -16.40
C GLU A 171 -20.05 11.28 -16.48
N LEU A 172 -19.16 11.49 -17.47
CA LEU A 172 -18.45 12.76 -17.64
C LEU A 172 -19.45 13.87 -17.95
N PRO A 173 -19.39 15.03 -17.27
CA PRO A 173 -20.30 16.16 -17.54
C PRO A 173 -20.36 16.60 -18.99
N ARG A 174 -19.23 16.57 -19.70
CA ARG A 174 -19.13 16.95 -21.12
C ARG A 174 -18.79 15.77 -22.02
N GLY A 175 -17.95 14.85 -21.56
CA GLY A 175 -17.45 13.73 -22.33
C GLY A 175 -16.28 14.08 -23.26
N TYR A 176 -15.69 13.05 -23.83
CA TYR A 176 -14.61 13.12 -24.83
C TYR A 176 -15.15 12.83 -26.22
N LYS A 177 -14.89 13.73 -27.17
CA LYS A 177 -15.25 13.52 -28.56
C LYS A 177 -14.01 13.09 -29.36
N ASP A 178 -14.02 11.88 -29.87
CA ASP A 178 -12.93 11.33 -30.65
C ASP A 178 -12.78 11.98 -32.02
N LYS A 179 -11.72 11.60 -32.78
CA LYS A 179 -11.45 12.11 -34.14
C LYS A 179 -12.51 11.72 -35.16
N LYS A 180 -13.33 10.71 -34.86
CA LYS A 180 -14.46 10.27 -35.72
C LYS A 180 -15.77 10.98 -35.37
N GLY A 181 -15.76 11.81 -34.34
CA GLY A 181 -16.91 12.54 -33.84
C GLY A 181 -17.77 11.77 -32.84
N VAL A 182 -17.36 10.58 -32.40
CA VAL A 182 -18.05 9.78 -31.40
C VAL A 182 -17.82 10.38 -30.00
N LEU A 183 -18.89 10.48 -29.22
CA LEU A 183 -18.86 11.02 -27.86
C LEU A 183 -18.78 9.87 -26.84
N HIS A 184 -17.67 9.80 -26.11
CA HIS A 184 -17.42 8.86 -25.01
C HIS A 184 -17.70 9.57 -23.70
N LYS A 185 -18.59 9.04 -22.86
CA LYS A 185 -19.09 9.77 -21.70
C LYS A 185 -19.16 8.93 -20.41
N SER A 186 -19.60 7.70 -20.55
CA SER A 186 -19.82 6.80 -19.43
C SER A 186 -18.69 5.79 -19.30
N GLY A 187 -18.45 5.31 -18.08
CA GLY A 187 -17.45 4.31 -17.83
C GLY A 187 -17.39 3.89 -16.36
N VAL A 188 -16.35 3.16 -16.04
CA VAL A 188 -16.06 2.69 -14.69
C VAL A 188 -14.72 3.22 -14.21
N ILE A 189 -14.65 3.54 -12.93
CA ILE A 189 -13.43 3.84 -12.20
C ILE A 189 -13.26 2.80 -11.09
N ARG A 190 -12.06 2.24 -10.95
CA ARG A 190 -11.74 1.29 -9.88
C ARG A 190 -10.87 1.92 -8.81
N LEU A 191 -10.82 1.31 -7.64
CA LEU A 191 -9.87 1.68 -6.60
C LEU A 191 -8.42 1.53 -7.08
N PRO A 192 -7.53 2.48 -6.71
CA PRO A 192 -6.10 2.31 -6.93
C PRO A 192 -5.53 1.19 -6.05
N ASN A 193 -4.60 0.44 -6.59
CA ASN A 193 -3.91 -0.65 -5.90
C ASN A 193 -2.40 -0.39 -5.73
N GLY A 194 -1.70 -1.34 -5.12
CA GLY A 194 -0.27 -1.23 -4.85
C GLY A 194 0.59 -1.10 -6.11
N LEU A 195 0.20 -1.73 -7.22
CA LEU A 195 0.89 -1.58 -8.49
C LEU A 195 0.71 -0.17 -9.07
N ASP A 196 -0.49 0.40 -8.96
CA ASP A 196 -0.76 1.78 -9.38
C ASP A 196 0.09 2.76 -8.57
N ARG A 197 0.14 2.59 -7.24
CA ARG A 197 0.99 3.39 -6.35
C ARG A 197 2.46 3.32 -6.77
N GLU A 198 2.97 2.13 -7.04
CA GLU A 198 4.36 1.91 -7.45
C GLU A 198 4.71 2.63 -8.75
N ILE A 199 3.80 2.64 -9.73
CA ILE A 199 4.00 3.25 -11.05
C ILE A 199 3.82 4.77 -10.99
N VAL A 200 2.82 5.25 -10.25
CA VAL A 200 2.41 6.65 -10.26
C VAL A 200 3.25 7.53 -9.33
N LEU A 201 3.61 7.03 -8.15
CA LEU A 201 4.29 7.84 -7.12
C LEU A 201 5.60 8.49 -7.60
N PRO A 202 6.49 7.81 -8.36
CA PRO A 202 7.70 8.44 -8.88
C PRO A 202 7.41 9.61 -9.84
N VAL A 203 6.35 9.50 -10.64
CA VAL A 203 5.92 10.55 -11.57
C VAL A 203 5.28 11.72 -10.80
N ALA A 204 4.42 11.42 -9.84
CA ALA A 204 3.75 12.43 -9.01
C ALA A 204 4.73 13.27 -8.18
N LYS A 205 5.81 12.67 -7.66
CA LYS A 205 6.89 13.38 -6.94
C LYS A 205 7.58 14.44 -7.78
N THR A 206 7.70 14.24 -9.09
CA THR A 206 8.32 15.20 -10.02
C THR A 206 7.30 16.18 -10.60
N ASN A 207 6.09 15.72 -10.85
CA ASN A 207 5.00 16.53 -11.39
C ASN A 207 3.64 15.94 -10.99
N LEU A 208 3.01 16.57 -10.01
CA LEU A 208 1.73 16.11 -9.46
C LEU A 208 0.65 15.96 -10.54
N SER A 209 0.51 16.94 -11.46
CA SER A 209 -0.50 16.90 -12.52
C SER A 209 -0.28 15.74 -13.51
N LYS A 210 0.98 15.42 -13.82
CA LYS A 210 1.29 14.22 -14.62
C LYS A 210 0.98 12.93 -13.85
N GLY A 211 1.31 12.91 -12.57
CA GLY A 211 0.95 11.78 -11.69
C GLY A 211 -0.56 11.53 -11.68
N THR A 212 -1.36 12.58 -11.51
CA THR A 212 -2.83 12.50 -11.56
C THR A 212 -3.33 11.99 -12.92
N THR A 213 -2.78 12.49 -14.03
CA THR A 213 -3.12 11.99 -15.38
C THR A 213 -2.82 10.50 -15.50
N LEU A 214 -1.63 10.08 -15.09
CA LEU A 214 -1.23 8.67 -15.15
C LEU A 214 -2.14 7.79 -14.24
N MET A 215 -2.49 8.27 -13.05
CA MET A 215 -3.40 7.56 -12.14
C MET A 215 -4.75 7.35 -12.82
N LEU A 216 -5.41 8.41 -13.28
CA LEU A 216 -6.74 8.31 -13.91
C LEU A 216 -6.72 7.44 -15.18
N THR A 217 -5.64 7.47 -15.98
CA THR A 217 -5.44 6.56 -17.11
C THR A 217 -5.48 5.08 -16.70
N ARG A 218 -5.00 4.77 -15.51
CA ARG A 218 -4.94 3.40 -15.00
C ARG A 218 -6.23 2.95 -14.33
N LEU A 219 -6.99 3.90 -13.77
CA LEU A 219 -8.20 3.61 -13.00
C LEU A 219 -9.47 3.61 -13.86
N CYS A 220 -9.56 4.47 -14.86
CA CYS A 220 -10.77 4.71 -15.62
C CYS A 220 -10.81 3.91 -16.92
N THR A 221 -12.00 3.41 -17.27
CA THR A 221 -12.27 2.72 -18.54
C THR A 221 -13.63 3.16 -19.08
N PHE A 222 -13.74 3.51 -20.35
CA PHE A 222 -15.03 3.79 -20.97
C PHE A 222 -15.83 2.51 -21.24
N ASP A 223 -17.15 2.56 -21.08
CA ASP A 223 -18.06 1.40 -21.27
C ASP A 223 -18.09 0.91 -22.71
N ASP A 224 -17.88 1.78 -23.68
CA ASP A 224 -17.90 1.47 -25.10
C ASP A 224 -16.57 0.87 -25.61
N GLY A 225 -15.61 0.62 -24.70
CA GLY A 225 -14.31 0.04 -25.02
C GLY A 225 -13.31 1.03 -25.62
N TYR A 226 -13.64 2.31 -25.72
CA TYR A 226 -12.66 3.32 -26.15
C TYR A 226 -11.57 3.49 -25.09
N PRO A 227 -10.27 3.52 -25.46
CA PRO A 227 -9.20 3.52 -24.47
C PRO A 227 -9.07 4.88 -23.75
N MET A 228 -9.10 4.87 -22.43
CA MET A 228 -8.80 6.03 -21.59
C MET A 228 -7.28 6.23 -21.51
N THR A 229 -6.71 6.90 -22.51
CA THR A 229 -5.26 7.15 -22.60
C THR A 229 -4.87 8.47 -21.93
N GLU A 230 -3.57 8.68 -21.70
CA GLU A 230 -3.07 9.99 -21.26
C GLU A 230 -3.43 11.12 -22.22
N SER A 231 -3.48 10.86 -23.54
CA SER A 231 -3.89 11.85 -24.53
C SER A 231 -5.34 12.26 -24.32
N VAL A 232 -6.24 11.29 -24.14
CA VAL A 232 -7.65 11.54 -23.83
C VAL A 232 -7.80 12.40 -22.58
N LEU A 233 -7.10 12.02 -21.48
CA LEU A 233 -7.16 12.78 -20.23
C LEU A 233 -6.55 14.19 -20.28
N ARG A 234 -5.68 14.46 -21.25
CA ARG A 234 -5.18 15.82 -21.52
C ARG A 234 -6.14 16.65 -22.37
N GLU A 235 -6.98 16.00 -23.18
CA GLU A 235 -7.93 16.63 -24.09
C GLU A 235 -9.33 16.83 -23.49
N ILE A 236 -9.75 16.01 -22.51
CA ILE A 236 -11.02 16.23 -21.81
C ILE A 236 -11.04 17.58 -21.09
N SER A 237 -12.24 18.10 -20.86
CA SER A 237 -12.41 19.37 -20.16
C SER A 237 -11.88 19.30 -18.72
N LEU A 238 -11.43 20.44 -18.17
CA LEU A 238 -11.05 20.51 -16.76
C LEU A 238 -12.22 20.14 -15.82
N LYS A 239 -13.46 20.35 -16.26
CA LYS A 239 -14.66 19.97 -15.51
C LYS A 239 -14.76 18.45 -15.40
N ASP A 240 -14.57 17.73 -16.51
CA ASP A 240 -14.59 16.26 -16.53
C ASP A 240 -13.42 15.67 -15.75
N ARG A 241 -12.23 16.26 -15.91
CA ARG A 241 -11.04 15.84 -15.17
C ARG A 241 -11.23 15.98 -13.66
N ARG A 242 -11.70 17.13 -13.17
CA ARG A 242 -11.97 17.36 -11.74
C ARG A 242 -13.07 16.45 -11.20
N TYR A 243 -14.06 16.15 -12.02
CA TYR A 243 -15.09 15.19 -11.67
C TYR A 243 -14.48 13.82 -11.38
N LEU A 244 -13.61 13.30 -12.24
CA LEU A 244 -12.91 12.03 -12.00
C LEU A 244 -11.95 12.09 -10.80
N GLU A 245 -11.25 13.21 -10.61
CA GLU A 245 -10.38 13.42 -9.44
C GLU A 245 -11.17 13.38 -8.13
N ASN A 246 -12.34 14.03 -8.08
CA ASN A 246 -13.22 14.04 -6.91
C ASN A 246 -13.81 12.65 -6.65
N LEU A 247 -14.28 11.97 -7.70
CA LEU A 247 -14.83 10.62 -7.59
C LEU A 247 -13.76 9.66 -7.02
N ASN A 248 -12.53 9.71 -7.53
CA ASN A 248 -11.43 8.91 -6.98
C ASN A 248 -11.15 9.25 -5.52
N LYS A 249 -11.23 10.52 -5.12
CA LYS A 249 -11.06 10.93 -3.72
C LYS A 249 -12.18 10.42 -2.82
N GLU A 250 -13.42 10.48 -3.30
CA GLU A 250 -14.60 9.96 -2.58
C GLU A 250 -14.51 8.45 -2.39
N MET A 251 -14.09 7.71 -3.42
CA MET A 251 -13.88 6.26 -3.35
C MET A 251 -12.80 5.87 -2.32
N LEU A 252 -11.84 6.75 -2.03
CA LEU A 252 -10.76 6.53 -1.06
C LEU A 252 -11.09 7.04 0.35
N SER A 253 -12.35 7.41 0.63
CA SER A 253 -12.78 7.89 1.95
C SER A 253 -13.05 6.78 2.96
N PHE A 254 -12.23 5.73 2.96
CA PHE A 254 -12.24 4.61 3.88
C PHE A 254 -10.82 4.13 4.19
N GLY A 255 -10.68 3.18 5.11
CA GLY A 255 -9.39 2.71 5.59
C GLY A 255 -8.92 3.52 6.78
N ILE A 256 -7.63 3.49 7.07
CA ILE A 256 -7.04 4.21 8.19
C ILE A 256 -6.98 5.72 7.88
N ASP A 257 -7.56 6.56 8.75
CA ASP A 257 -7.45 8.01 8.61
C ASP A 257 -6.07 8.49 9.11
N LEU A 258 -5.23 8.83 8.17
CA LEU A 258 -3.89 9.38 8.41
C LEU A 258 -3.89 10.90 8.55
N SER A 259 -5.07 11.55 8.60
CA SER A 259 -5.19 12.99 8.86
C SER A 259 -5.26 13.27 10.35
N VAL A 260 -4.42 14.18 10.83
CA VAL A 260 -4.26 14.48 12.25
C VAL A 260 -4.32 15.99 12.49
N ASP A 261 -4.88 16.39 13.63
CA ASP A 261 -4.84 17.79 14.05
C ASP A 261 -3.47 18.10 14.70
N VAL A 262 -2.78 19.08 14.13
CA VAL A 262 -1.44 19.52 14.58
C VAL A 262 -1.53 20.94 15.12
N GLU A 263 -1.11 21.12 16.37
CA GLU A 263 -0.97 22.45 16.98
C GLU A 263 0.48 22.95 16.85
N CYS A 264 0.64 24.16 16.38
CA CYS A 264 1.94 24.79 16.23
C CYS A 264 2.43 25.36 17.57
N ASN A 265 3.49 24.78 18.13
CA ASN A 265 4.10 25.23 19.38
C ASN A 265 4.67 26.67 19.32
N ASN A 266 4.85 27.26 18.12
CA ASN A 266 5.41 28.59 17.95
C ASN A 266 4.32 29.68 17.82
N CYS A 267 3.23 29.44 17.11
CA CYS A 267 2.18 30.46 16.88
C CYS A 267 0.78 30.05 17.35
N GLY A 268 0.60 28.83 17.91
CA GLY A 268 -0.70 28.34 18.40
C GLY A 268 -1.71 27.99 17.29
N SER A 269 -1.33 28.05 16.02
CA SER A 269 -2.22 27.69 14.92
C SER A 269 -2.47 26.18 14.91
N VAL A 270 -3.75 25.79 14.76
CA VAL A 270 -4.16 24.39 14.57
C VAL A 270 -4.47 24.15 13.10
N PHE A 271 -3.93 23.09 12.52
CA PHE A 271 -4.13 22.74 11.12
C PHE A 271 -4.17 21.22 10.93
N LYS A 272 -4.81 20.76 9.84
CA LYS A 272 -4.77 19.35 9.45
C LYS A 272 -3.40 19.00 8.86
N GLY A 273 -2.70 18.11 9.55
CA GLY A 273 -1.51 17.42 9.05
C GLY A 273 -1.88 16.08 8.45
N SER A 274 -0.94 15.46 7.73
CA SER A 274 -1.08 14.09 7.28
C SER A 274 0.13 13.29 7.72
N ILE A 275 -0.09 12.10 8.25
CA ILE A 275 0.98 11.14 8.54
C ILE A 275 1.49 10.64 7.19
N ASN A 276 2.63 11.17 6.76
CA ASN A 276 3.14 11.01 5.39
C ASN A 276 3.88 9.69 5.14
N SER A 277 4.21 8.95 6.17
CA SER A 277 4.89 7.66 6.02
C SER A 277 4.62 6.77 7.22
N LEU A 278 3.91 5.70 6.96
CA LEU A 278 4.13 4.45 7.67
C LEU A 278 5.49 3.96 7.18
N SER A 279 6.59 4.42 7.76
CA SER A 279 7.93 4.10 7.30
C SER A 279 8.66 3.31 8.38
N PHE A 280 9.16 2.16 7.98
CA PHE A 280 10.14 1.39 8.75
C PHE A 280 11.50 2.10 8.64
N GLN A 281 11.73 3.16 9.42
CA GLN A 281 13.04 3.83 9.57
C GLN A 281 13.49 3.75 11.00
#